data_5da4a7074a62e47ba3bcfeacc87c67da
#
_entry.id   5da4a7074a62e47ba3bcfeacc87c67da
#
_cell.length_a   1.000
_cell.length_b   1.000
_cell.length_c   1.000
_cell.angle_alpha   90.00
_cell.angle_beta   90.00
_cell.angle_gamma   90.00
#
_symmetry.space_group_name_H-M   'P 1'
#
loop_
_entity.id
_entity.type
_entity.pdbx_description
1 polymer ?
#
loop_
_entity_poly.entity_id
_entity_poly.type
_entity_poly.pdbx_seq_one_letter_code
_entity_poly.pdbx_strand_id
1 'polypeptide(L)'
;MMLSRREMVAGLGALAVRDPLPQTPAPLVVPAGRSPGQLARDEDFWRGVARQYRFSPDFTNLENGYYGIMPEPVRHAYHRNVDHLNERNSHLLRTTYKARADQIRDRVAAALGASRREIALTRGGTEALQNLITGYNRLRPGDAVMYADLDYHSMQYAMNWLRDRRGVRVVRMTVPEPATHQAVLDAYAKALRDHPKVRLLLLSHMNNRTGLVLPVRKITAMARAAGVDVIVDAAHSWGQLDFAIDDLGADFAGFSLHKWMGVPLGAGFLYIRRSRLADIDTVLADETHPADDIRSRVHSGTMNVAPFLTVDTALDFHDALGAAVKQARLRHLRDRWAHQVAGLPGLEILTPEDPRMYGAITAFRLVGHTSEADNIKIAKRLLDQHKIFTVHKAGPVKGACVRVTPALFTSLDDVDRLAAALHDLLGGSRGRPVPR
;
A
#
# COMPACT_ATOMS: atom_id res chain seq x y z
N MET A 1 6.85 57.34 -0.84
CA MET A 1 5.73 57.49 -1.77
C MET A 1 4.85 56.26 -1.60
N MET A 2 3.81 56.38 -0.74
CA MET A 2 2.91 55.27 -0.40
C MET A 2 1.82 55.19 -1.45
N LEU A 3 1.73 54.07 -2.14
CA LEU A 3 0.65 53.78 -3.09
C LEU A 3 -0.69 53.67 -2.34
N SER A 4 -1.74 54.30 -2.88
CA SER A 4 -3.05 54.34 -2.25
C SER A 4 -3.76 52.96 -2.35
N ARG A 5 -4.65 52.68 -1.39
CA ARG A 5 -5.47 51.44 -1.36
C ARG A 5 -6.29 51.16 -2.62
N ARG A 6 -6.51 52.16 -3.45
CA ARG A 6 -7.24 52.01 -4.73
C ARG A 6 -6.38 51.46 -5.86
N GLU A 7 -5.07 51.67 -5.83
CA GLU A 7 -4.15 51.18 -6.87
C GLU A 7 -3.79 49.70 -6.67
N MET A 8 -3.96 49.15 -5.45
CA MET A 8 -3.73 47.76 -5.16
C MET A 8 -4.86 46.80 -5.57
N VAL A 9 -6.05 47.32 -5.87
CA VAL A 9 -7.24 46.56 -6.29
C VAL A 9 -7.35 46.43 -7.80
N ALA A 10 -6.68 47.28 -8.57
CA ALA A 10 -6.76 47.28 -10.04
C ALA A 10 -5.88 46.23 -10.74
N GLY A 11 -5.03 45.50 -10.00
CA GLY A 11 -4.09 44.48 -10.52
C GLY A 11 -4.56 43.06 -10.41
N LEU A 12 -5.72 42.76 -9.84
CA LEU A 12 -6.23 41.39 -9.59
C LEU A 12 -7.32 40.92 -10.57
N GLY A 13 -7.39 41.56 -11.73
CA GLY A 13 -8.26 41.16 -12.83
C GLY A 13 -7.67 40.11 -13.77
N ALA A 14 -6.80 39.22 -13.30
CA ALA A 14 -6.49 38.00 -14.04
C ALA A 14 -7.67 37.02 -13.85
N LEU A 15 -8.56 37.01 -14.85
CA LEU A 15 -9.56 35.97 -15.06
C LEU A 15 -8.86 34.59 -14.85
N ALA A 16 -9.13 33.94 -13.72
CA ALA A 16 -8.94 32.52 -13.61
C ALA A 16 -9.83 31.88 -14.68
N VAL A 17 -9.26 31.64 -15.85
CA VAL A 17 -9.85 30.71 -16.82
C VAL A 17 -9.97 29.43 -16.06
N ARG A 18 -11.17 29.12 -15.56
CA ARG A 18 -11.49 27.75 -15.11
C ARG A 18 -11.33 26.90 -16.35
N ASP A 19 -10.22 26.20 -16.44
CA ASP A 19 -10.10 25.11 -17.39
C ASP A 19 -11.39 24.28 -17.27
N PRO A 20 -12.11 24.04 -18.37
CA PRO A 20 -13.29 23.19 -18.32
C PRO A 20 -12.85 21.89 -17.67
N LEU A 21 -13.58 21.45 -16.63
CA LEU A 21 -13.31 20.17 -15.97
C LEU A 21 -13.19 19.13 -17.09
N PRO A 22 -12.06 18.46 -17.25
CA PRO A 22 -11.90 17.51 -18.34
C PRO A 22 -13.02 16.49 -18.25
N GLN A 23 -13.58 16.15 -19.42
CA GLN A 23 -14.66 15.19 -19.53
C GLN A 23 -14.24 13.88 -18.82
N THR A 24 -15.13 13.34 -18.01
CA THR A 24 -14.90 12.02 -17.38
C THR A 24 -14.65 11.01 -18.50
N PRO A 25 -13.53 10.28 -18.48
CA PRO A 25 -13.27 9.27 -19.50
C PRO A 25 -14.43 8.27 -19.60
N ALA A 26 -14.66 7.71 -20.78
CA ALA A 26 -15.66 6.68 -20.96
C ALA A 26 -15.44 5.52 -19.98
N PRO A 27 -16.51 4.87 -19.47
CA PRO A 27 -16.38 3.73 -18.58
C PRO A 27 -15.49 2.65 -19.18
N LEU A 28 -14.69 2.01 -18.34
CA LEU A 28 -13.86 0.88 -18.75
C LEU A 28 -14.76 -0.32 -19.10
N VAL A 29 -14.54 -0.86 -20.29
CA VAL A 29 -15.15 -2.12 -20.70
C VAL A 29 -14.06 -3.19 -20.73
N VAL A 30 -14.14 -4.15 -19.82
CA VAL A 30 -13.22 -5.29 -19.80
C VAL A 30 -13.70 -6.31 -20.85
N PRO A 31 -12.84 -6.69 -21.82
CA PRO A 31 -13.20 -7.68 -22.84
C PRO A 31 -13.61 -9.02 -22.21
N ALA A 32 -14.80 -9.49 -22.53
CA ALA A 32 -15.31 -10.77 -22.05
C ALA A 32 -14.50 -11.95 -22.62
N GLY A 33 -14.43 -13.05 -21.87
CA GLY A 33 -13.85 -14.32 -22.35
C GLY A 33 -12.32 -14.37 -22.38
N ARG A 34 -11.61 -13.33 -21.94
CA ARG A 34 -10.15 -13.33 -21.80
C ARG A 34 -9.71 -13.66 -20.39
N SER A 35 -8.68 -14.50 -20.27
CA SER A 35 -8.05 -14.76 -18.96
C SER A 35 -7.30 -13.54 -18.43
N PRO A 36 -7.08 -13.43 -17.10
CA PRO A 36 -6.26 -12.36 -16.51
C PRO A 36 -4.87 -12.21 -17.15
N GLY A 37 -4.22 -13.34 -17.49
CA GLY A 37 -2.91 -13.33 -18.14
C GLY A 37 -2.94 -12.84 -19.60
N GLN A 38 -4.03 -13.08 -20.35
CA GLN A 38 -4.23 -12.53 -21.69
C GLN A 38 -4.47 -11.02 -21.63
N LEU A 39 -5.34 -10.57 -20.71
CA LEU A 39 -5.62 -9.15 -20.52
C LEU A 39 -4.37 -8.41 -20.03
N ALA A 40 -3.55 -9.00 -19.16
CA ALA A 40 -2.32 -8.38 -18.68
C ALA A 40 -1.37 -7.95 -19.80
N ARG A 41 -1.42 -8.60 -20.97
CA ARG A 41 -0.58 -8.35 -22.15
C ARG A 41 -1.27 -7.56 -23.26
N ASP A 42 -2.53 -7.19 -23.08
CA ASP A 42 -3.29 -6.41 -24.06
C ASP A 42 -2.99 -4.92 -23.90
N GLU A 43 -1.97 -4.43 -24.62
CA GLU A 43 -1.53 -3.02 -24.47
C GLU A 43 -2.58 -2.02 -24.94
N ASP A 44 -3.47 -2.39 -25.88
CA ASP A 44 -4.57 -1.50 -26.30
C ASP A 44 -5.58 -1.31 -25.16
N PHE A 45 -5.91 -2.39 -24.46
CA PHE A 45 -6.73 -2.33 -23.26
C PHE A 45 -6.07 -1.46 -22.17
N TRP A 46 -4.77 -1.67 -21.88
CA TRP A 46 -4.06 -0.92 -20.83
C TRP A 46 -3.81 0.53 -21.20
N ARG A 47 -3.68 0.88 -22.47
CA ARG A 47 -3.73 2.30 -22.90
C ARG A 47 -5.09 2.93 -22.59
N GLY A 48 -6.18 2.17 -22.71
CA GLY A 48 -7.52 2.57 -22.28
C GLY A 48 -7.59 2.82 -20.76
N VAL A 49 -6.99 1.93 -19.97
CA VAL A 49 -6.88 2.09 -18.51
C VAL A 49 -6.02 3.29 -18.14
N ALA A 50 -4.87 3.49 -18.80
CA ALA A 50 -3.97 4.61 -18.52
C ALA A 50 -4.64 5.98 -18.76
N ARG A 51 -5.55 6.08 -19.74
CA ARG A 51 -6.36 7.30 -19.96
C ARG A 51 -7.31 7.65 -18.81
N GLN A 52 -7.56 6.70 -17.91
CA GLN A 52 -8.32 6.96 -16.67
C GLN A 52 -7.49 7.64 -15.57
N TYR A 53 -6.22 7.94 -15.83
CA TYR A 53 -5.33 8.56 -14.85
C TYR A 53 -4.72 9.85 -15.41
N ARG A 54 -4.49 10.79 -14.53
CA ARG A 54 -3.74 12.01 -14.85
C ARG A 54 -2.42 11.98 -14.08
N PHE A 55 -1.33 11.83 -14.79
CA PHE A 55 0.03 11.81 -14.24
C PHE A 55 0.92 12.82 -14.98
N SER A 56 2.04 13.23 -14.35
CA SER A 56 2.98 14.17 -14.96
C SER A 56 3.64 13.54 -16.19
N PRO A 57 3.76 14.28 -17.30
CA PRO A 57 4.55 13.87 -18.45
C PRO A 57 6.07 14.09 -18.26
N ASP A 58 6.51 14.79 -17.20
CA ASP A 58 7.89 15.23 -17.01
C ASP A 58 8.86 14.09 -16.68
N PHE A 59 8.31 12.99 -16.17
CA PHE A 59 9.09 11.81 -15.77
C PHE A 59 8.24 10.53 -15.81
N THR A 60 8.91 9.41 -15.99
CA THR A 60 8.32 8.09 -15.80
C THR A 60 8.15 7.81 -14.31
N ASN A 61 6.89 7.74 -13.83
CA ASN A 61 6.60 7.50 -12.44
C ASN A 61 6.64 6.00 -12.09
N LEU A 62 7.71 5.57 -11.44
CA LEU A 62 7.87 4.22 -10.88
C LEU A 62 7.96 4.26 -9.34
N GLU A 63 7.35 5.28 -8.70
CA GLU A 63 7.18 5.39 -7.26
C GLU A 63 5.70 5.61 -6.91
N ASN A 64 4.91 4.53 -6.97
CA ASN A 64 3.49 4.54 -6.62
C ASN A 64 3.21 3.82 -5.29
N GLY A 65 4.26 3.55 -4.50
CA GLY A 65 4.16 2.80 -3.26
C GLY A 65 3.98 3.67 -2.02
N TYR A 66 4.23 4.97 -2.07
CA TYR A 66 3.93 5.89 -0.97
C TYR A 66 2.43 6.15 -0.89
N TYR A 67 1.85 6.59 -1.99
CA TYR A 67 0.41 6.63 -2.26
C TYR A 67 0.16 6.52 -3.77
N GLY A 68 -1.05 6.09 -4.15
CA GLY A 68 -1.42 5.92 -5.56
C GLY A 68 -2.01 7.19 -6.17
N ILE A 69 -1.89 7.33 -7.49
CA ILE A 69 -2.64 8.34 -8.25
C ILE A 69 -4.10 7.87 -8.33
N MET A 70 -5.03 8.76 -8.04
CA MET A 70 -6.47 8.51 -8.17
C MET A 70 -6.85 8.31 -9.65
N PRO A 71 -7.68 7.30 -9.99
CA PRO A 71 -8.36 7.31 -11.27
C PRO A 71 -9.29 8.54 -11.40
N GLU A 72 -9.46 9.06 -12.60
CA GLU A 72 -10.27 10.28 -12.85
C GLU A 72 -11.70 10.20 -12.26
N PRO A 73 -12.43 9.07 -12.30
CA PRO A 73 -13.73 9.00 -11.63
C PRO A 73 -13.65 9.27 -10.13
N VAL A 74 -12.62 8.72 -9.47
CA VAL A 74 -12.38 8.92 -8.02
C VAL A 74 -11.98 10.37 -7.74
N ARG A 75 -11.09 10.95 -8.55
CA ARG A 75 -10.67 12.34 -8.43
C ARG A 75 -11.86 13.30 -8.57
N HIS A 76 -12.72 13.08 -9.56
CA HIS A 76 -13.93 13.87 -9.75
C HIS A 76 -14.92 13.72 -8.59
N ALA A 77 -15.10 12.49 -8.08
CA ALA A 77 -15.93 12.26 -6.89
C ALA A 77 -15.36 12.98 -5.67
N TYR A 78 -14.04 13.00 -5.50
CA TYR A 78 -13.39 13.70 -4.38
C TYR A 78 -13.64 15.20 -4.44
N HIS A 79 -13.48 15.83 -5.61
CA HIS A 79 -13.76 17.28 -5.78
C HIS A 79 -15.23 17.58 -5.44
N ARG A 80 -16.19 16.82 -6.00
CA ARG A 80 -17.61 17.00 -5.68
C ARG A 80 -17.91 16.82 -4.18
N ASN A 81 -17.26 15.86 -3.54
CA ASN A 81 -17.46 15.62 -2.10
C ASN A 81 -16.90 16.77 -1.25
N VAL A 82 -15.78 17.38 -1.65
CA VAL A 82 -15.23 18.58 -0.97
C VAL A 82 -16.21 19.75 -1.08
N ASP A 83 -16.71 20.02 -2.29
CA ASP A 83 -17.69 21.08 -2.52
C ASP A 83 -18.96 20.82 -1.70
N HIS A 84 -19.51 19.61 -1.76
CA HIS A 84 -20.72 19.22 -1.02
C HIS A 84 -20.55 19.32 0.51
N LEU A 85 -19.38 18.95 1.04
CA LEU A 85 -19.06 19.13 2.45
C LEU A 85 -19.00 20.58 2.85
N ASN A 86 -18.43 21.44 2.01
CA ASN A 86 -18.36 22.87 2.25
C ASN A 86 -19.77 23.49 2.24
N GLU A 87 -20.60 23.12 1.27
CA GLU A 87 -21.97 23.63 1.14
C GLU A 87 -22.90 23.19 2.28
N ARG A 88 -22.81 21.92 2.68
CA ARG A 88 -23.72 21.32 3.68
C ARG A 88 -23.19 21.36 5.09
N ASN A 89 -21.89 21.53 5.25
CA ASN A 89 -21.21 21.69 6.55
C ASN A 89 -21.64 20.61 7.58
N SER A 90 -21.84 21.02 8.83
CA SER A 90 -22.22 20.13 9.93
C SER A 90 -23.59 19.46 9.73
N HIS A 91 -24.47 20.01 8.89
CA HIS A 91 -25.76 19.37 8.57
C HIS A 91 -25.55 17.98 7.97
N LEU A 92 -24.65 17.84 6.96
CA LEU A 92 -24.33 16.55 6.35
C LEU A 92 -23.83 15.54 7.38
N LEU A 93 -22.86 15.95 8.20
CA LEU A 93 -22.25 15.07 9.19
C LEU A 93 -23.23 14.61 10.28
N ARG A 94 -24.19 15.46 10.65
CA ARG A 94 -25.18 15.18 11.70
C ARG A 94 -26.39 14.39 11.20
N THR A 95 -26.70 14.43 9.90
CA THR A 95 -27.92 13.82 9.36
C THR A 95 -27.68 12.56 8.54
N THR A 96 -26.80 12.61 7.54
CA THR A 96 -26.69 11.56 6.52
C THR A 96 -25.36 10.79 6.54
N TYR A 97 -24.27 11.41 7.02
CA TYR A 97 -22.95 10.79 6.93
C TYR A 97 -22.84 9.46 7.67
N LYS A 98 -23.48 9.31 8.83
CA LYS A 98 -23.43 8.04 9.60
C LYS A 98 -23.95 6.86 8.79
N ALA A 99 -25.11 7.01 8.15
CA ALA A 99 -25.66 5.96 7.30
C ALA A 99 -24.77 5.70 6.08
N ARG A 100 -24.18 6.77 5.50
CA ARG A 100 -23.26 6.66 4.37
C ARG A 100 -21.96 5.94 4.74
N ALA A 101 -21.39 6.24 5.90
CA ALA A 101 -20.21 5.54 6.42
C ALA A 101 -20.49 4.04 6.66
N ASP A 102 -21.68 3.69 7.11
CA ASP A 102 -22.09 2.29 7.29
C ASP A 102 -22.22 1.57 5.93
N GLN A 103 -22.75 2.22 4.89
CA GLN A 103 -22.79 1.68 3.52
C GLN A 103 -21.37 1.46 2.96
N ILE A 104 -20.47 2.41 3.17
CA ILE A 104 -19.06 2.27 2.77
C ILE A 104 -18.42 1.07 3.46
N ARG A 105 -18.67 0.89 4.76
CA ARG A 105 -18.16 -0.27 5.51
C ARG A 105 -18.74 -1.60 4.96
N ASP A 106 -20.03 -1.61 4.57
CA ASP A 106 -20.64 -2.77 3.91
C ASP A 106 -19.93 -3.12 2.61
N ARG A 107 -19.64 -2.11 1.76
CA ARG A 107 -18.92 -2.30 0.49
C ARG A 107 -17.48 -2.80 0.70
N VAL A 108 -16.74 -2.19 1.63
CA VAL A 108 -15.38 -2.63 1.98
C VAL A 108 -15.38 -4.06 2.52
N ALA A 109 -16.32 -4.36 3.41
CA ALA A 109 -16.46 -5.71 3.97
C ALA A 109 -16.75 -6.75 2.89
N ALA A 110 -17.71 -6.48 2.01
CA ALA A 110 -18.05 -7.36 0.90
C ALA A 110 -16.85 -7.61 -0.04
N ALA A 111 -16.12 -6.54 -0.41
CA ALA A 111 -14.94 -6.63 -1.26
C ALA A 111 -13.77 -7.39 -0.62
N LEU A 112 -13.70 -7.43 0.72
CA LEU A 112 -12.67 -8.15 1.47
C LEU A 112 -13.09 -9.59 1.85
N GLY A 113 -14.37 -9.94 1.72
CA GLY A 113 -14.92 -11.21 2.23
C GLY A 113 -15.13 -11.22 3.74
N ALA A 114 -15.45 -10.06 4.33
CA ALA A 114 -15.66 -9.86 5.77
C ALA A 114 -17.11 -9.39 6.08
N SER A 115 -17.41 -9.20 7.35
CA SER A 115 -18.65 -8.56 7.82
C SER A 115 -18.39 -7.09 8.16
N ARG A 116 -19.40 -6.21 7.98
CA ARG A 116 -19.33 -4.82 8.45
C ARG A 116 -18.97 -4.71 9.93
N ARG A 117 -19.37 -5.70 10.74
CA ARG A 117 -19.05 -5.75 12.18
C ARG A 117 -17.58 -6.00 12.47
N GLU A 118 -16.79 -6.30 11.45
CA GLU A 118 -15.36 -6.58 11.53
C GLU A 118 -14.50 -5.47 10.90
N ILE A 119 -15.14 -4.39 10.39
CA ILE A 119 -14.48 -3.28 9.70
C ILE A 119 -14.72 -1.96 10.43
N ALA A 120 -13.66 -1.22 10.74
CA ALA A 120 -13.75 0.19 11.15
C ALA A 120 -12.85 1.05 10.27
N LEU A 121 -13.40 2.17 9.77
CA LEU A 121 -12.65 3.11 8.91
C LEU A 121 -11.61 3.86 9.73
N THR A 122 -10.44 4.07 9.15
CA THR A 122 -9.31 4.79 9.75
C THR A 122 -8.72 5.79 8.75
N ARG A 123 -7.90 6.72 9.19
CA ARG A 123 -7.20 7.69 8.32
C ARG A 123 -6.06 7.07 7.51
N GLY A 124 -5.81 5.77 7.67
CA GLY A 124 -4.81 5.01 6.94
C GLY A 124 -4.40 3.75 7.67
N GLY A 125 -3.61 2.90 7.00
CA GLY A 125 -3.10 1.66 7.59
C GLY A 125 -2.24 1.87 8.85
N THR A 126 -1.54 3.00 8.95
CA THR A 126 -0.75 3.33 10.15
C THR A 126 -1.63 3.46 11.38
N GLU A 127 -2.71 4.25 11.32
CA GLU A 127 -3.66 4.36 12.43
C GLU A 127 -4.32 3.01 12.74
N ALA A 128 -4.74 2.28 11.70
CA ALA A 128 -5.34 0.96 11.87
C ALA A 128 -4.42 0.02 12.67
N LEU A 129 -3.16 -0.10 12.25
CA LEU A 129 -2.19 -0.98 12.88
C LEU A 129 -1.75 -0.49 14.26
N GLN A 130 -1.60 0.81 14.45
CA GLN A 130 -1.30 1.38 15.77
C GLN A 130 -2.41 1.08 16.77
N ASN A 131 -3.69 1.24 16.39
CA ASN A 131 -4.82 0.93 17.25
C ASN A 131 -4.86 -0.58 17.60
N LEU A 132 -4.59 -1.46 16.63
CA LEU A 132 -4.50 -2.89 16.89
C LEU A 132 -3.34 -3.24 17.83
N ILE A 133 -2.14 -2.70 17.60
CA ILE A 133 -0.94 -3.00 18.40
C ILE A 133 -1.09 -2.46 19.82
N THR A 134 -1.45 -1.18 19.95
CA THR A 134 -1.52 -0.52 21.28
C THR A 134 -2.72 -1.00 22.10
N GLY A 135 -3.83 -1.33 21.43
CA GLY A 135 -5.04 -1.84 22.07
C GLY A 135 -5.00 -3.34 22.38
N TYR A 136 -4.03 -4.11 21.84
CA TYR A 136 -3.95 -5.56 22.12
C TYR A 136 -3.71 -5.83 23.61
N ASN A 137 -4.70 -6.46 24.28
CA ASN A 137 -4.76 -6.55 25.74
C ASN A 137 -4.36 -7.92 26.34
N ARG A 138 -3.93 -8.87 25.50
CA ARG A 138 -3.58 -10.23 25.94
C ARG A 138 -2.16 -10.37 26.46
N LEU A 139 -1.32 -9.31 26.35
CA LEU A 139 0.06 -9.31 26.81
C LEU A 139 0.15 -9.19 28.33
N ARG A 140 1.11 -9.91 28.92
CA ARG A 140 1.46 -9.87 30.33
C ARG A 140 2.93 -9.46 30.49
N PRO A 141 3.33 -8.83 31.60
CA PRO A 141 4.73 -8.60 31.89
C PRO A 141 5.56 -9.88 31.78
N GLY A 142 6.69 -9.79 31.06
CA GLY A 142 7.56 -10.95 30.78
C GLY A 142 7.23 -11.72 29.51
N ASP A 143 6.10 -11.49 28.88
CA ASP A 143 5.82 -11.94 27.50
C ASP A 143 6.77 -11.27 26.49
N ALA A 144 6.74 -11.72 25.25
CA ALA A 144 7.47 -11.08 24.17
C ALA A 144 6.53 -10.77 22.98
N VAL A 145 6.90 -9.74 22.22
CA VAL A 145 6.34 -9.43 20.92
C VAL A 145 7.41 -9.54 19.85
N MET A 146 7.04 -9.90 18.62
CA MET A 146 7.99 -10.15 17.54
C MET A 146 7.62 -9.39 16.27
N TYR A 147 8.65 -8.89 15.58
CA TYR A 147 8.54 -8.32 14.23
C TYR A 147 9.80 -8.61 13.41
N ALA A 148 9.71 -8.46 12.08
CA ALA A 148 10.85 -8.62 11.19
C ALA A 148 11.51 -7.27 10.83
N ASP A 149 12.77 -7.32 10.41
CA ASP A 149 13.53 -6.17 9.92
C ASP A 149 12.88 -5.47 8.71
N LEU A 150 12.16 -6.21 7.87
CA LEU A 150 11.45 -5.69 6.73
C LEU A 150 10.06 -5.08 7.05
N ASP A 151 9.53 -5.27 8.24
CA ASP A 151 8.26 -4.64 8.63
C ASP A 151 8.37 -3.12 8.62
N TYR A 152 7.23 -2.45 8.41
CA TYR A 152 7.19 -1.00 8.30
C TYR A 152 7.68 -0.33 9.59
N HIS A 153 8.64 0.61 9.47
CA HIS A 153 9.33 1.18 10.63
C HIS A 153 8.40 1.80 11.67
N SER A 154 7.29 2.47 11.26
CA SER A 154 6.34 3.03 12.21
C SER A 154 5.64 1.95 13.04
N MET A 155 5.46 0.74 12.48
CA MET A 155 4.90 -0.40 13.21
C MET A 155 5.96 -1.06 14.11
N GLN A 156 7.23 -1.10 13.69
CA GLN A 156 8.34 -1.49 14.57
C GLN A 156 8.40 -0.57 15.81
N TYR A 157 8.18 0.77 15.62
CA TYR A 157 8.11 1.71 16.75
C TYR A 157 6.92 1.41 17.66
N ALA A 158 5.75 1.09 17.12
CA ALA A 158 4.59 0.71 17.91
C ALA A 158 4.85 -0.58 18.72
N MET A 159 5.52 -1.58 18.13
CA MET A 159 5.92 -2.80 18.84
C MET A 159 6.96 -2.51 19.94
N ASN A 160 7.92 -1.62 19.67
CA ASN A 160 8.89 -1.18 20.68
C ASN A 160 8.23 -0.40 21.83
N TRP A 161 7.17 0.39 21.52
CA TRP A 161 6.39 1.10 22.55
C TRP A 161 5.73 0.13 23.54
N LEU A 162 5.32 -1.09 23.10
CA LEU A 162 4.78 -2.11 24.02
C LEU A 162 5.81 -2.54 25.06
N ARG A 163 7.12 -2.59 24.73
CA ARG A 163 8.19 -2.84 25.70
C ARG A 163 8.15 -1.80 26.82
N ASP A 164 8.06 -0.53 26.44
CA ASP A 164 8.19 0.58 27.38
C ASP A 164 6.91 0.79 28.23
N ARG A 165 5.75 0.34 27.74
CA ARG A 165 4.44 0.53 28.34
C ARG A 165 3.82 -0.71 28.97
N ARG A 166 4.14 -1.92 28.45
CA ARG A 166 3.54 -3.18 28.90
C ARG A 166 4.54 -4.13 29.55
N GLY A 167 5.82 -3.76 29.67
CA GLY A 167 6.86 -4.59 30.28
C GLY A 167 7.15 -5.89 29.52
N VAL A 168 6.88 -5.89 28.20
CA VAL A 168 7.16 -7.04 27.34
C VAL A 168 8.55 -6.93 26.70
N ARG A 169 9.11 -8.07 26.28
CA ARG A 169 10.35 -8.07 25.49
C ARG A 169 10.02 -7.94 24.00
N VAL A 170 10.95 -7.34 23.26
CA VAL A 170 10.86 -7.22 21.81
C VAL A 170 11.86 -8.16 21.18
N VAL A 171 11.38 -9.05 20.30
CA VAL A 171 12.17 -9.94 19.45
C VAL A 171 12.17 -9.38 18.04
N ARG A 172 13.33 -9.05 17.52
CA ARG A 172 13.51 -8.67 16.13
C ARG A 172 14.13 -9.83 15.37
N MET A 173 13.43 -10.34 14.36
CA MET A 173 13.97 -11.35 13.46
C MET A 173 14.42 -10.71 12.14
N THR A 174 15.24 -11.45 11.39
CA THR A 174 15.70 -11.06 10.06
C THR A 174 15.04 -11.95 9.03
N VAL A 175 14.48 -11.36 7.98
CA VAL A 175 14.00 -12.09 6.81
C VAL A 175 15.22 -12.50 5.97
N PRO A 176 15.34 -13.77 5.55
CA PRO A 176 16.46 -14.22 4.74
C PRO A 176 16.61 -13.42 3.45
N GLU A 177 17.84 -13.18 3.02
CA GLU A 177 18.16 -12.60 1.72
C GLU A 177 19.26 -13.46 1.07
N PRO A 178 18.96 -14.22 -0.02
CA PRO A 178 17.71 -14.24 -0.78
C PRO A 178 16.53 -14.88 -0.01
N ALA A 179 15.33 -14.34 -0.25
CA ALA A 179 14.10 -14.74 0.41
C ALA A 179 13.34 -15.80 -0.40
N THR A 180 13.79 -17.05 -0.39
CA THR A 180 12.97 -18.13 -0.98
C THR A 180 11.76 -18.44 -0.09
N HIS A 181 10.70 -18.99 -0.68
CA HIS A 181 9.48 -19.35 0.05
C HIS A 181 9.78 -20.25 1.27
N GLN A 182 10.62 -21.27 1.09
CA GLN A 182 10.97 -22.18 2.17
C GLN A 182 11.86 -21.52 3.22
N ALA A 183 12.88 -20.77 2.81
CA ALA A 183 13.77 -20.08 3.74
C ALA A 183 13.02 -19.09 4.65
N VAL A 184 12.00 -18.40 4.11
CA VAL A 184 11.13 -17.53 4.89
C VAL A 184 10.34 -18.33 5.92
N LEU A 185 9.70 -19.43 5.53
CA LEU A 185 8.96 -20.28 6.47
C LEU A 185 9.86 -20.83 7.57
N ASP A 186 11.05 -21.31 7.22
CA ASP A 186 12.02 -21.86 8.17
C ASP A 186 12.51 -20.81 9.17
N ALA A 187 12.72 -19.55 8.69
CA ALA A 187 13.13 -18.43 9.55
C ALA A 187 12.05 -18.10 10.59
N TYR A 188 10.77 -18.00 10.18
CA TYR A 188 9.67 -17.76 11.13
C TYR A 188 9.46 -18.95 12.08
N ALA A 189 9.51 -20.18 11.58
CA ALA A 189 9.39 -21.38 12.41
C ALA A 189 10.52 -21.44 13.45
N LYS A 190 11.77 -21.13 13.05
CA LYS A 190 12.91 -21.05 13.96
C LYS A 190 12.72 -19.96 15.01
N ALA A 191 12.33 -18.74 14.60
CA ALA A 191 12.14 -17.63 15.51
C ALA A 191 11.05 -17.93 16.56
N LEU A 192 9.95 -18.56 16.17
CA LEU A 192 8.88 -18.95 17.09
C LEU A 192 9.35 -20.02 18.10
N ARG A 193 10.15 -21.00 17.67
CA ARG A 193 10.73 -22.01 18.58
C ARG A 193 11.75 -21.42 19.56
N ASP A 194 12.63 -20.54 19.07
CA ASP A 194 13.70 -19.94 19.87
C ASP A 194 13.16 -18.94 20.91
N HIS A 195 11.95 -18.43 20.69
CA HIS A 195 11.33 -17.40 21.52
C HIS A 195 9.93 -17.82 22.04
N PRO A 196 9.81 -18.86 22.90
CA PRO A 196 8.53 -19.44 23.31
C PRO A 196 7.64 -18.50 24.15
N LYS A 197 8.18 -17.34 24.57
CA LYS A 197 7.41 -16.30 25.27
C LYS A 197 6.78 -15.27 24.35
N VAL A 198 6.96 -15.37 23.04
CA VAL A 198 6.24 -14.52 22.07
C VAL A 198 4.75 -14.81 22.17
N ARG A 199 3.93 -13.73 22.18
CA ARG A 199 2.46 -13.80 22.21
C ARG A 199 1.83 -12.98 21.10
N LEU A 200 2.58 -12.06 20.51
CA LEU A 200 2.11 -11.20 19.41
C LEU A 200 3.19 -11.11 18.35
N LEU A 201 2.81 -11.36 17.09
CA LEU A 201 3.62 -11.20 15.89
C LEU A 201 3.03 -10.11 15.02
N LEU A 202 3.84 -9.12 14.65
CA LEU A 202 3.56 -8.24 13.51
C LEU A 202 4.05 -8.92 12.25
N LEU A 203 3.24 -8.94 11.18
CA LEU A 203 3.54 -9.65 9.95
C LEU A 203 3.08 -8.84 8.73
N SER A 204 4.00 -8.30 7.94
CA SER A 204 3.65 -7.66 6.67
C SER A 204 3.25 -8.69 5.63
N HIS A 205 2.09 -8.53 4.97
CA HIS A 205 1.72 -9.38 3.83
C HIS A 205 2.60 -9.08 2.60
N MET A 206 2.81 -7.80 2.30
CA MET A 206 3.79 -7.34 1.32
C MET A 206 4.60 -6.21 1.93
N ASN A 207 5.90 -6.38 2.05
CA ASN A 207 6.72 -5.34 2.63
C ASN A 207 6.96 -4.16 1.68
N ASN A 208 7.07 -2.98 2.24
CA ASN A 208 7.20 -1.73 1.50
C ASN A 208 8.62 -1.45 0.99
N ARG A 209 9.61 -2.26 1.34
CA ARG A 209 11.03 -2.01 1.02
C ARG A 209 11.45 -2.73 -0.25
N THR A 210 11.28 -4.05 -0.27
CA THR A 210 11.67 -4.90 -1.39
C THR A 210 10.50 -5.38 -2.24
N GLY A 211 9.26 -5.29 -1.71
CA GLY A 211 8.07 -5.83 -2.37
C GLY A 211 7.86 -7.32 -2.14
N LEU A 212 8.67 -7.93 -1.26
CA LEU A 212 8.52 -9.34 -0.92
C LEU A 212 7.13 -9.61 -0.34
N VAL A 213 6.40 -10.54 -0.94
CA VAL A 213 5.13 -11.09 -0.43
C VAL A 213 5.44 -12.28 0.45
N LEU A 214 4.99 -12.22 1.71
CA LEU A 214 5.20 -13.29 2.67
C LEU A 214 4.06 -14.33 2.59
N PRO A 215 4.33 -15.61 2.83
CA PRO A 215 3.32 -16.68 2.90
C PRO A 215 2.51 -16.59 4.21
N VAL A 216 1.74 -15.49 4.36
CA VAL A 216 1.08 -15.07 5.61
C VAL A 216 0.21 -16.17 6.19
N ARG A 217 -0.63 -16.84 5.38
CA ARG A 217 -1.49 -17.92 5.88
C ARG A 217 -0.70 -19.04 6.59
N LYS A 218 0.44 -19.44 6.02
CA LYS A 218 1.29 -20.49 6.61
C LYS A 218 1.98 -19.99 7.88
N ILE A 219 2.51 -18.78 7.86
CA ILE A 219 3.17 -18.18 9.03
C ILE A 219 2.15 -17.98 10.16
N THR A 220 0.94 -17.48 9.86
CA THR A 220 -0.14 -17.32 10.84
C THR A 220 -0.56 -18.67 11.44
N ALA A 221 -0.65 -19.73 10.63
CA ALA A 221 -0.95 -21.06 11.14
C ALA A 221 0.15 -21.58 12.10
N MET A 222 1.43 -21.37 11.75
CA MET A 222 2.56 -21.74 12.64
C MET A 222 2.55 -20.90 13.94
N ALA A 223 2.30 -19.61 13.85
CA ALA A 223 2.19 -18.71 15.01
C ALA A 223 1.05 -19.16 15.94
N ARG A 224 -0.14 -19.41 15.37
CA ARG A 224 -1.29 -19.90 16.13
C ARG A 224 -1.00 -21.23 16.84
N ALA A 225 -0.35 -22.17 16.18
CA ALA A 225 0.06 -23.43 16.78
C ALA A 225 1.04 -23.25 17.96
N ALA A 226 1.82 -22.16 17.96
CA ALA A 226 2.71 -21.75 19.03
C ALA A 226 2.03 -20.85 20.10
N GLY A 227 0.72 -20.62 20.04
CA GLY A 227 -0.02 -19.73 20.95
C GLY A 227 0.30 -18.25 20.75
N VAL A 228 0.64 -17.84 19.52
CA VAL A 228 1.00 -16.48 19.15
C VAL A 228 -0.08 -15.90 18.25
N ASP A 229 -0.62 -14.73 18.62
CA ASP A 229 -1.53 -13.96 17.80
C ASP A 229 -0.77 -13.14 16.74
N VAL A 230 -1.43 -12.90 15.60
CA VAL A 230 -0.82 -12.19 14.47
C VAL A 230 -1.62 -10.96 14.09
N ILE A 231 -0.97 -9.81 14.01
CA ILE A 231 -1.48 -8.60 13.37
C ILE A 231 -0.85 -8.48 11.98
N VAL A 232 -1.67 -8.49 10.93
CA VAL A 232 -1.20 -8.42 9.55
C VAL A 232 -1.20 -6.97 9.06
N ASP A 233 -0.04 -6.51 8.57
CA ASP A 233 0.06 -5.29 7.77
C ASP A 233 -0.23 -5.62 6.30
N ALA A 234 -1.44 -5.29 5.85
CA ALA A 234 -1.90 -5.45 4.48
C ALA A 234 -1.92 -4.12 3.69
N ALA A 235 -1.22 -3.08 4.16
CA ALA A 235 -1.26 -1.75 3.57
C ALA A 235 -0.78 -1.70 2.11
N HIS A 236 0.06 -2.64 1.67
CA HIS A 236 0.54 -2.73 0.29
C HIS A 236 -0.09 -3.84 -0.54
N SER A 237 -0.75 -4.80 0.08
CA SER A 237 -1.23 -5.99 -0.63
C SER A 237 -2.63 -5.81 -1.22
N TRP A 238 -3.58 -5.19 -0.49
CA TRP A 238 -4.94 -5.02 -0.98
C TRP A 238 -5.00 -3.97 -2.11
N GLY A 239 -5.69 -4.32 -3.17
CA GLY A 239 -5.77 -3.53 -4.39
C GLY A 239 -4.73 -3.90 -5.46
N GLN A 240 -3.65 -4.63 -5.10
CA GLN A 240 -2.70 -5.17 -6.08
C GLN A 240 -2.62 -6.69 -6.10
N LEU A 241 -2.89 -7.38 -4.99
CA LEU A 241 -3.00 -8.82 -4.93
C LEU A 241 -4.47 -9.22 -4.85
N ASP A 242 -4.77 -10.38 -5.40
CA ASP A 242 -6.10 -11.00 -5.39
C ASP A 242 -6.18 -11.94 -4.18
N PHE A 243 -6.90 -11.52 -3.13
CA PHE A 243 -7.12 -12.32 -1.92
C PHE A 243 -8.34 -11.82 -1.14
N ALA A 244 -8.96 -12.73 -0.38
CA ALA A 244 -9.94 -12.43 0.66
C ALA A 244 -9.29 -12.46 2.05
N ILE A 245 -9.97 -11.92 3.07
CA ILE A 245 -9.42 -11.87 4.44
C ILE A 245 -9.08 -13.26 4.99
N ASP A 246 -9.87 -14.27 4.67
CA ASP A 246 -9.64 -15.64 5.14
C ASP A 246 -8.37 -16.27 4.54
N ASP A 247 -7.89 -15.77 3.39
CA ASP A 247 -6.61 -16.22 2.80
C ASP A 247 -5.40 -15.80 3.64
N LEU A 248 -5.53 -14.78 4.46
CA LEU A 248 -4.51 -14.37 5.42
C LEU A 248 -4.48 -15.26 6.66
N GLY A 249 -5.61 -15.89 7.00
CA GLY A 249 -5.76 -16.69 8.22
C GLY A 249 -5.63 -15.87 9.51
N ALA A 250 -5.56 -14.54 9.44
CA ALA A 250 -5.35 -13.64 10.57
C ALA A 250 -6.67 -13.19 11.20
N ASP A 251 -6.60 -12.83 12.49
CA ASP A 251 -7.73 -12.28 13.22
C ASP A 251 -7.71 -10.74 13.27
N PHE A 252 -6.55 -10.14 12.95
CA PHE A 252 -6.32 -8.69 12.99
C PHE A 252 -5.54 -8.26 11.75
N ALA A 253 -6.00 -7.20 11.08
CA ALA A 253 -5.29 -6.64 9.92
C ALA A 253 -5.53 -5.14 9.75
N GLY A 254 -4.54 -4.43 9.18
CA GLY A 254 -4.64 -3.02 8.85
C GLY A 254 -4.40 -2.75 7.36
N PHE A 255 -5.20 -1.83 6.79
CA PHE A 255 -5.25 -1.57 5.35
C PHE A 255 -5.15 -0.08 5.02
N SER A 256 -4.46 0.25 3.92
CA SER A 256 -4.44 1.60 3.33
C SER A 256 -5.26 1.62 2.04
N LEU A 257 -6.26 2.52 1.96
CA LEU A 257 -7.06 2.71 0.75
C LEU A 257 -6.40 3.68 -0.25
N HIS A 258 -5.57 4.59 0.25
CA HIS A 258 -4.90 5.63 -0.55
C HIS A 258 -3.70 5.14 -1.35
N LYS A 259 -3.40 3.84 -1.35
CA LYS A 259 -2.32 3.25 -2.16
C LYS A 259 -2.90 2.61 -3.42
N TRP A 260 -3.07 1.30 -3.41
CA TRP A 260 -3.44 0.51 -4.59
C TRP A 260 -4.93 0.57 -4.97
N MET A 261 -5.79 1.02 -4.03
CA MET A 261 -7.21 1.29 -4.32
C MET A 261 -7.45 2.67 -4.94
N GLY A 262 -6.45 3.57 -4.92
CA GLY A 262 -6.56 4.88 -5.54
C GLY A 262 -7.56 5.81 -4.86
N VAL A 263 -7.87 5.61 -3.58
CA VAL A 263 -8.65 6.55 -2.76
C VAL A 263 -7.76 7.74 -2.39
N PRO A 264 -8.29 8.96 -2.18
CA PRO A 264 -7.51 10.09 -1.70
C PRO A 264 -6.77 9.80 -0.39
N LEU A 265 -5.69 10.53 -0.13
CA LEU A 265 -4.95 10.46 1.14
C LEU A 265 -5.88 10.63 2.35
N GLY A 266 -5.57 9.91 3.43
CA GLY A 266 -6.34 9.99 4.67
C GLY A 266 -7.48 8.95 4.76
N ALA A 267 -7.37 7.81 4.05
CA ALA A 267 -8.32 6.72 4.15
C ALA A 267 -7.64 5.35 4.28
N GLY A 268 -8.20 4.54 5.15
CA GLY A 268 -7.83 3.17 5.44
C GLY A 268 -8.90 2.50 6.29
N PHE A 269 -8.64 1.30 6.74
CA PHE A 269 -9.50 0.61 7.70
C PHE A 269 -8.73 -0.45 8.49
N LEU A 270 -9.24 -0.80 9.65
CA LEU A 270 -8.82 -1.98 10.40
C LEU A 270 -9.87 -3.09 10.27
N TYR A 271 -9.38 -4.32 10.35
CA TYR A 271 -10.16 -5.54 10.45
C TYR A 271 -9.88 -6.22 11.79
N ILE A 272 -10.93 -6.62 12.48
CA ILE A 272 -10.87 -7.48 13.66
C ILE A 272 -11.93 -8.56 13.48
N ARG A 273 -11.51 -9.84 13.49
CA ARG A 273 -12.45 -10.96 13.51
C ARG A 273 -13.44 -10.79 14.68
N ARG A 274 -14.73 -10.92 14.41
CA ARG A 274 -15.79 -10.60 15.38
C ARG A 274 -15.59 -11.27 16.75
N SER A 275 -15.19 -12.54 16.76
CA SER A 275 -14.93 -13.31 17.98
C SER A 275 -13.71 -12.83 18.78
N ARG A 276 -12.86 -12.00 18.20
CA ARG A 276 -11.61 -11.49 18.79
C ARG A 276 -11.70 -9.99 19.14
N LEU A 277 -12.87 -9.36 18.99
CA LEU A 277 -13.04 -7.93 19.25
C LEU A 277 -12.67 -7.54 20.68
N ALA A 278 -12.96 -8.41 21.65
CA ALA A 278 -12.65 -8.18 23.08
C ALA A 278 -11.15 -8.22 23.39
N ASP A 279 -10.32 -8.72 22.48
CA ASP A 279 -8.85 -8.78 22.65
C ASP A 279 -8.15 -7.45 22.27
N ILE A 280 -8.90 -6.49 21.76
CA ILE A 280 -8.43 -5.14 21.47
C ILE A 280 -9.23 -4.15 22.34
N ASP A 281 -8.54 -3.35 23.13
CA ASP A 281 -9.16 -2.32 23.97
C ASP A 281 -9.83 -1.21 23.13
N THR A 282 -10.79 -0.53 23.71
CA THR A 282 -11.33 0.72 23.13
C THR A 282 -10.25 1.79 23.12
N VAL A 283 -10.17 2.53 22.00
CA VAL A 283 -9.14 3.59 21.85
C VAL A 283 -9.43 4.73 22.83
N LEU A 284 -8.45 5.04 23.68
CA LEU A 284 -8.54 6.11 24.68
C LEU A 284 -9.86 6.07 25.49
N ALA A 285 -10.33 4.86 25.79
CA ALA A 285 -11.60 4.63 26.47
C ALA A 285 -12.80 5.32 25.77
N ASP A 286 -12.88 5.19 24.43
CA ASP A 286 -13.97 5.79 23.63
C ASP A 286 -15.35 5.30 24.12
N GLU A 287 -16.18 6.24 24.55
CA GLU A 287 -17.55 6.02 25.00
C GLU A 287 -18.60 6.35 23.91
N THR A 288 -18.14 6.79 22.71
CA THR A 288 -19.02 7.15 21.59
C THR A 288 -19.77 5.94 21.04
N HIS A 289 -19.15 4.78 21.13
CA HIS A 289 -19.72 3.50 20.69
C HIS A 289 -19.64 2.45 21.81
N PRO A 290 -20.61 1.51 21.87
CA PRO A 290 -20.51 0.37 22.79
C PRO A 290 -19.22 -0.41 22.61
N ALA A 291 -18.69 -0.99 23.69
CA ALA A 291 -17.42 -1.74 23.67
C ALA A 291 -17.47 -2.98 22.76
N ASP A 292 -18.64 -3.51 22.43
CA ASP A 292 -18.85 -4.60 21.49
C ASP A 292 -19.05 -4.13 20.02
N ASP A 293 -18.97 -2.83 19.76
CA ASP A 293 -18.92 -2.26 18.42
C ASP A 293 -17.47 -1.99 18.01
N ILE A 294 -17.07 -2.47 16.85
CA ILE A 294 -15.70 -2.30 16.35
C ILE A 294 -15.31 -0.82 16.19
N ARG A 295 -16.26 0.08 16.00
CA ARG A 295 -16.01 1.52 15.87
C ARG A 295 -15.38 2.12 17.12
N SER A 296 -15.59 1.53 18.28
CA SER A 296 -14.93 1.94 19.53
C SER A 296 -13.39 1.71 19.51
N ARG A 297 -12.88 0.99 18.51
CA ARG A 297 -11.43 0.78 18.29
C ARG A 297 -10.79 1.88 17.45
N VAL A 298 -11.57 2.91 17.06
CA VAL A 298 -11.08 4.07 16.29
C VAL A 298 -11.74 5.33 16.84
N HIS A 299 -10.93 6.30 17.26
CA HIS A 299 -11.41 7.60 17.69
C HIS A 299 -10.63 8.70 16.98
N SER A 300 -11.29 9.55 16.20
CA SER A 300 -10.63 10.58 15.39
C SER A 300 -11.30 11.96 15.47
N GLY A 301 -12.34 12.13 16.29
CA GLY A 301 -13.07 13.39 16.41
C GLY A 301 -13.59 13.89 15.05
N THR A 302 -13.44 15.17 14.76
CA THR A 302 -13.83 15.77 13.48
C THR A 302 -12.75 15.52 12.44
N MET A 303 -13.02 14.63 11.49
CA MET A 303 -12.09 14.27 10.42
C MET A 303 -12.59 14.72 9.06
N ASN A 304 -11.68 14.79 8.08
CA ASN A 304 -12.06 14.97 6.68
C ASN A 304 -12.76 13.69 6.16
N VAL A 305 -14.05 13.77 5.87
CA VAL A 305 -14.83 12.63 5.38
C VAL A 305 -14.89 12.55 3.84
N ALA A 306 -14.42 13.56 3.12
CA ALA A 306 -14.43 13.56 1.66
C ALA A 306 -13.70 12.35 1.05
N PRO A 307 -12.53 11.90 1.55
CA PRO A 307 -11.89 10.68 1.06
C PRO A 307 -12.76 9.43 1.22
N PHE A 308 -13.43 9.27 2.35
CA PHE A 308 -14.28 8.10 2.59
C PHE A 308 -15.48 8.04 1.65
N LEU A 309 -16.06 9.20 1.32
CA LEU A 309 -17.17 9.30 0.37
C LEU A 309 -16.79 8.93 -1.07
N THR A 310 -15.49 8.74 -1.37
CA THR A 310 -15.01 8.27 -2.68
C THR A 310 -14.79 6.77 -2.74
N VAL A 311 -14.86 6.07 -1.60
CA VAL A 311 -14.50 4.64 -1.51
C VAL A 311 -15.36 3.79 -2.44
N ASP A 312 -16.66 4.07 -2.53
CA ASP A 312 -17.53 3.32 -3.45
C ASP A 312 -17.11 3.48 -4.91
N THR A 313 -16.77 4.71 -5.34
CA THR A 313 -16.29 4.96 -6.71
C THR A 313 -14.95 4.26 -6.97
N ALA A 314 -14.07 4.19 -5.95
CA ALA A 314 -12.82 3.45 -6.08
C ALA A 314 -13.06 1.94 -6.17
N LEU A 315 -13.98 1.40 -5.37
CA LEU A 315 -14.37 -0.01 -5.44
C LEU A 315 -15.02 -0.33 -6.79
N ASP A 316 -15.92 0.53 -7.31
CA ASP A 316 -16.52 0.35 -8.64
C ASP A 316 -15.44 0.27 -9.73
N PHE A 317 -14.42 1.14 -9.68
CA PHE A 317 -13.29 1.10 -10.60
C PHE A 317 -12.45 -0.17 -10.43
N HIS A 318 -12.23 -0.60 -9.19
CA HIS A 318 -11.52 -1.84 -8.86
C HIS A 318 -12.27 -3.07 -9.37
N ASP A 319 -13.58 -3.14 -9.10
CA ASP A 319 -14.45 -4.25 -9.49
C ASP A 319 -14.59 -4.36 -11.01
N ALA A 320 -14.65 -3.21 -11.71
CA ALA A 320 -14.69 -3.18 -13.17
C ALA A 320 -13.45 -3.82 -13.81
N LEU A 321 -12.27 -3.68 -13.21
CA LEU A 321 -11.04 -4.33 -13.70
C LEU A 321 -10.90 -5.78 -13.21
N GLY A 322 -11.35 -6.03 -11.99
CA GLY A 322 -11.14 -7.29 -11.27
C GLY A 322 -9.73 -7.41 -10.65
N ALA A 323 -9.66 -7.97 -9.43
CA ALA A 323 -8.42 -8.11 -8.67
C ALA A 323 -7.38 -8.97 -9.39
N ALA A 324 -7.80 -10.11 -9.96
CA ALA A 324 -6.94 -11.03 -10.70
C ALA A 324 -6.30 -10.38 -11.94
N VAL A 325 -7.05 -9.55 -12.68
CA VAL A 325 -6.55 -8.84 -13.87
C VAL A 325 -5.51 -7.79 -13.48
N LYS A 326 -5.79 -7.02 -12.44
CA LYS A 326 -4.86 -6.02 -11.90
C LYS A 326 -3.56 -6.67 -11.43
N GLN A 327 -3.66 -7.76 -10.65
CA GLN A 327 -2.50 -8.52 -10.18
C GLN A 327 -1.67 -9.04 -11.35
N ALA A 328 -2.31 -9.62 -12.36
CA ALA A 328 -1.64 -10.16 -13.54
C ALA A 328 -0.89 -9.04 -14.30
N ARG A 329 -1.52 -7.86 -14.50
CA ARG A 329 -0.87 -6.70 -15.13
C ARG A 329 0.33 -6.21 -14.35
N LEU A 330 0.17 -6.00 -13.06
CA LEU A 330 1.23 -5.48 -12.20
C LEU A 330 2.45 -6.42 -12.15
N ARG A 331 2.20 -7.74 -12.11
CA ARG A 331 3.28 -8.74 -12.24
C ARG A 331 3.92 -8.70 -13.63
N HIS A 332 3.12 -8.59 -14.69
CA HIS A 332 3.64 -8.50 -16.06
C HIS A 332 4.59 -7.31 -16.24
N LEU A 333 4.24 -6.13 -15.70
CA LEU A 333 5.12 -4.94 -15.70
C LEU A 333 6.39 -5.17 -14.89
N ARG A 334 6.29 -5.79 -13.71
CA ARG A 334 7.47 -6.16 -12.90
C ARG A 334 8.36 -7.13 -13.65
N ASP A 335 7.80 -8.20 -14.19
CA ASP A 335 8.56 -9.24 -14.87
C ASP A 335 9.25 -8.68 -16.11
N ARG A 336 8.58 -7.79 -16.86
CA ARG A 336 9.11 -7.17 -18.07
C ARG A 336 10.48 -6.51 -17.85
N TRP A 337 10.63 -5.67 -16.84
CA TRP A 337 11.93 -5.02 -16.59
C TRP A 337 12.88 -5.92 -15.81
N ALA A 338 12.38 -6.67 -14.82
CA ALA A 338 13.24 -7.49 -13.98
C ALA A 338 13.96 -8.60 -14.77
N HIS A 339 13.25 -9.25 -15.70
CA HIS A 339 13.86 -10.28 -16.56
C HIS A 339 14.88 -9.70 -17.56
N GLN A 340 14.69 -8.45 -18.03
CA GLN A 340 15.65 -7.82 -18.93
C GLN A 340 17.00 -7.52 -18.25
N VAL A 341 16.99 -7.35 -16.94
CA VAL A 341 18.22 -7.06 -16.16
C VAL A 341 18.65 -8.26 -15.29
N ALA A 342 17.92 -9.36 -15.32
CA ALA A 342 18.28 -10.58 -14.59
C ALA A 342 19.64 -11.11 -15.08
N GLY A 343 20.52 -11.43 -14.12
CA GLY A 343 21.85 -11.95 -14.43
C GLY A 343 22.87 -10.90 -14.90
N LEU A 344 22.52 -9.61 -14.94
CA LEU A 344 23.50 -8.56 -15.21
C LEU A 344 24.57 -8.53 -14.11
N PRO A 345 25.87 -8.63 -14.45
CA PRO A 345 26.94 -8.45 -13.49
C PRO A 345 26.80 -7.11 -12.75
N GLY A 346 26.82 -7.14 -11.43
CA GLY A 346 26.74 -5.91 -10.63
C GLY A 346 25.34 -5.47 -10.25
N LEU A 347 24.27 -6.25 -10.56
CA LEU A 347 22.90 -5.95 -10.17
C LEU A 347 22.24 -7.16 -9.51
N GLU A 348 21.55 -6.90 -8.39
CA GLU A 348 20.74 -7.88 -7.66
C GLU A 348 19.27 -7.46 -7.65
N ILE A 349 18.34 -8.36 -7.99
CA ILE A 349 16.90 -8.20 -7.79
C ILE A 349 16.56 -8.82 -6.44
N LEU A 350 15.87 -8.07 -5.57
CA LEU A 350 15.67 -8.48 -4.17
C LEU A 350 14.41 -9.31 -3.93
N THR A 351 13.56 -9.50 -4.93
CA THR A 351 12.44 -10.46 -4.87
C THR A 351 12.81 -11.74 -5.61
N PRO A 352 12.42 -12.93 -5.10
CA PRO A 352 12.69 -14.20 -5.77
C PRO A 352 11.88 -14.34 -7.07
N GLU A 353 12.30 -15.26 -7.96
CA GLU A 353 11.56 -15.64 -9.18
C GLU A 353 10.42 -16.65 -8.87
N ASP A 354 9.70 -16.42 -7.79
CA ASP A 354 8.51 -17.17 -7.41
C ASP A 354 7.31 -16.20 -7.43
N PRO A 355 6.36 -16.35 -8.38
CA PRO A 355 5.23 -15.42 -8.51
C PRO A 355 4.32 -15.37 -7.28
N ARG A 356 4.44 -16.31 -6.34
CA ARG A 356 3.76 -16.22 -5.04
C ARG A 356 4.40 -15.20 -4.10
N MET A 357 5.64 -14.80 -4.37
CA MET A 357 6.47 -14.00 -3.47
C MET A 357 6.65 -12.54 -3.91
N TYR A 358 5.96 -12.08 -4.97
CA TYR A 358 6.00 -10.69 -5.44
C TYR A 358 4.69 -10.22 -6.06
N GLY A 359 4.52 -8.91 -6.13
CA GLY A 359 3.48 -8.19 -6.86
C GLY A 359 4.09 -7.17 -7.82
N ALA A 360 3.57 -5.93 -7.81
CA ALA A 360 4.14 -4.82 -8.57
C ALA A 360 5.49 -4.36 -8.02
N ILE A 361 5.60 -4.31 -6.69
CA ILE A 361 6.78 -3.77 -6.01
C ILE A 361 7.93 -4.77 -6.14
N THR A 362 9.07 -4.26 -6.60
CA THR A 362 10.35 -4.98 -6.56
C THR A 362 11.47 -3.96 -6.35
N ALA A 363 12.54 -4.36 -5.69
CA ALA A 363 13.71 -3.54 -5.49
C ALA A 363 14.94 -4.18 -6.14
N PHE A 364 15.87 -3.35 -6.53
CA PHE A 364 17.19 -3.77 -6.97
C PHE A 364 18.29 -3.11 -6.13
N ARG A 365 19.46 -3.72 -6.11
CA ARG A 365 20.69 -3.20 -5.52
C ARG A 365 21.82 -3.31 -6.52
N LEU A 366 22.65 -2.27 -6.62
CA LEU A 366 23.93 -2.39 -7.32
C LEU A 366 24.97 -2.99 -6.35
N VAL A 367 25.69 -4.01 -6.80
CA VAL A 367 26.71 -4.70 -5.99
C VAL A 367 27.76 -3.68 -5.50
N GLY A 368 28.07 -3.71 -4.22
CA GLY A 368 28.96 -2.74 -3.56
C GLY A 368 28.29 -1.43 -3.11
N HIS A 369 27.03 -1.17 -3.53
CA HIS A 369 26.28 0.04 -3.13
C HIS A 369 25.21 -0.29 -2.10
N THR A 370 25.63 -0.57 -0.87
CA THR A 370 24.76 -1.02 0.21
C THR A 370 24.34 0.09 1.18
N SER A 371 24.97 1.26 1.11
CA SER A 371 24.62 2.39 1.97
C SER A 371 23.35 3.10 1.49
N GLU A 372 22.65 3.72 2.43
CA GLU A 372 21.49 4.57 2.11
C GLU A 372 21.89 5.74 1.19
N ALA A 373 23.04 6.35 1.45
CA ALA A 373 23.57 7.46 0.67
C ALA A 373 23.84 7.07 -0.82
N ASP A 374 24.36 5.87 -1.06
CA ASP A 374 24.57 5.39 -2.44
C ASP A 374 23.26 5.18 -3.17
N ASN A 375 22.27 4.57 -2.51
CA ASN A 375 20.97 4.31 -3.12
C ASN A 375 20.14 5.58 -3.34
N ILE A 376 20.30 6.61 -2.51
CA ILE A 376 19.80 7.97 -2.78
C ILE A 376 20.41 8.52 -4.07
N LYS A 377 21.73 8.41 -4.24
CA LYS A 377 22.43 8.88 -5.46
C LYS A 377 21.98 8.11 -6.71
N ILE A 378 21.77 6.78 -6.60
CA ILE A 378 21.29 5.95 -7.70
C ILE A 378 19.89 6.38 -8.12
N ALA A 379 18.95 6.53 -7.16
CA ALA A 379 17.59 6.99 -7.44
C ALA A 379 17.59 8.41 -8.05
N LYS A 380 18.43 9.31 -7.54
CA LYS A 380 18.61 10.65 -8.09
C LYS A 380 19.16 10.61 -9.51
N ARG A 381 20.15 9.76 -9.79
CA ARG A 381 20.73 9.60 -11.13
C ARG A 381 19.70 9.09 -12.14
N LEU A 382 18.84 8.14 -11.76
CA LEU A 382 17.70 7.69 -12.58
C LEU A 382 16.77 8.85 -12.94
N LEU A 383 16.46 9.72 -11.98
CA LEU A 383 15.59 10.87 -12.23
C LEU A 383 16.26 11.93 -13.10
N ASP A 384 17.49 12.33 -12.78
CA ASP A 384 18.16 13.45 -13.43
C ASP A 384 18.54 13.10 -14.88
N GLN A 385 19.09 11.90 -15.12
CA GLN A 385 19.64 11.51 -16.41
C GLN A 385 18.62 10.79 -17.30
N HIS A 386 17.73 9.99 -16.72
CA HIS A 386 16.79 9.13 -17.45
C HIS A 386 15.34 9.55 -17.30
N LYS A 387 15.03 10.56 -16.46
CA LYS A 387 13.67 11.00 -16.16
C LYS A 387 12.80 9.86 -15.57
N ILE A 388 13.38 9.00 -14.74
CA ILE A 388 12.71 7.89 -14.09
C ILE A 388 12.69 8.14 -12.58
N PHE A 389 11.48 8.33 -12.04
CA PHE A 389 11.29 8.57 -10.61
C PHE A 389 11.13 7.25 -9.85
N THR A 390 12.11 6.96 -8.99
CA THR A 390 12.17 5.82 -8.08
C THR A 390 12.57 6.30 -6.68
N VAL A 391 12.59 5.42 -5.69
CA VAL A 391 12.98 5.79 -4.32
C VAL A 391 13.90 4.75 -3.68
N HIS A 392 14.88 5.24 -2.93
CA HIS A 392 15.72 4.37 -2.08
C HIS A 392 14.92 3.82 -0.89
N LYS A 393 15.33 2.67 -0.38
CA LYS A 393 14.82 2.04 0.84
C LYS A 393 15.97 1.47 1.67
N ALA A 394 16.05 1.92 2.94
CA ALA A 394 16.90 1.30 3.94
C ALA A 394 16.17 0.10 4.60
N GLY A 395 16.92 -0.79 5.22
CA GLY A 395 16.39 -1.82 6.10
C GLY A 395 16.62 -3.28 5.73
N PRO A 396 16.77 -3.68 4.43
CA PRO A 396 17.19 -5.05 4.12
C PRO A 396 18.52 -5.39 4.78
N VAL A 397 18.68 -6.65 5.20
CA VAL A 397 19.85 -7.09 6.02
C VAL A 397 21.18 -6.89 5.30
N LYS A 398 21.23 -7.02 3.98
CA LYS A 398 22.44 -6.79 3.17
C LYS A 398 22.63 -5.35 2.72
N GLY A 399 21.80 -4.43 3.17
CA GLY A 399 21.91 -3.00 2.89
C GLY A 399 20.75 -2.41 2.11
N ALA A 400 20.82 -1.10 1.89
CA ALA A 400 19.80 -0.32 1.19
C ALA A 400 19.64 -0.75 -0.28
N CYS A 401 18.53 -0.36 -0.87
CA CYS A 401 18.16 -0.70 -2.25
C CYS A 401 17.35 0.43 -2.89
N VAL A 402 17.14 0.35 -4.20
CA VAL A 402 16.19 1.20 -4.93
C VAL A 402 14.92 0.41 -5.23
N ARG A 403 13.78 0.96 -4.80
CA ARG A 403 12.46 0.36 -5.02
C ARG A 403 11.85 0.87 -6.31
N VAL A 404 11.30 -0.04 -7.09
CA VAL A 404 10.54 0.19 -8.32
C VAL A 404 9.08 -0.22 -8.08
N THR A 405 8.16 0.66 -8.41
CA THR A 405 6.73 0.47 -8.12
C THR A 405 5.89 0.94 -9.31
N PRO A 406 5.74 0.12 -10.39
CA PRO A 406 4.84 0.43 -11.49
C PRO A 406 3.39 0.43 -11.01
N ALA A 407 2.53 1.19 -11.71
CA ALA A 407 1.09 1.27 -11.46
C ALA A 407 0.30 0.79 -12.69
N LEU A 408 -1.04 0.79 -12.61
CA LEU A 408 -1.89 0.34 -13.70
C LEU A 408 -1.79 1.20 -14.96
N PHE A 409 -1.38 2.46 -14.82
CA PHE A 409 -1.16 3.38 -15.96
C PHE A 409 0.25 3.30 -16.55
N THR A 410 1.16 2.52 -15.95
CA THR A 410 2.53 2.32 -16.44
C THR A 410 2.50 1.50 -17.74
N SER A 411 3.17 1.99 -18.79
CA SER A 411 3.32 1.31 -20.07
C SER A 411 4.49 0.32 -20.07
N LEU A 412 4.56 -0.55 -21.08
CA LEU A 412 5.74 -1.39 -21.30
C LEU A 412 6.98 -0.54 -21.63
N ASP A 413 6.80 0.55 -22.39
CA ASP A 413 7.90 1.47 -22.75
C ASP A 413 8.51 2.13 -21.49
N ASP A 414 7.70 2.40 -20.45
CA ASP A 414 8.17 2.95 -19.19
C ASP A 414 9.11 1.99 -18.45
N VAL A 415 8.76 0.72 -18.40
CA VAL A 415 9.58 -0.29 -17.72
C VAL A 415 10.77 -0.74 -18.58
N ASP A 416 10.65 -0.69 -19.91
CA ASP A 416 11.77 -0.93 -20.84
C ASP A 416 12.82 0.19 -20.73
N ARG A 417 12.39 1.46 -20.59
CA ARG A 417 13.32 2.58 -20.30
C ARG A 417 14.06 2.39 -18.98
N LEU A 418 13.40 1.85 -17.95
CA LEU A 418 14.09 1.52 -16.71
C LEU A 418 15.16 0.46 -16.94
N ALA A 419 14.85 -0.63 -17.66
CA ALA A 419 15.82 -1.67 -17.94
C ALA A 419 17.05 -1.11 -18.70
N ALA A 420 16.81 -0.28 -19.74
CA ALA A 420 17.87 0.38 -20.49
C ALA A 420 18.71 1.32 -19.59
N ALA A 421 18.08 2.07 -18.69
CA ALA A 421 18.77 2.94 -17.75
C ALA A 421 19.65 2.14 -16.77
N LEU A 422 19.21 0.96 -16.32
CA LEU A 422 19.98 0.10 -15.44
C LEU A 422 21.23 -0.49 -16.19
N HIS A 423 21.08 -0.85 -17.46
CA HIS A 423 22.24 -1.22 -18.30
C HIS A 423 23.27 -0.08 -18.43
N ASP A 424 22.80 1.16 -18.64
CA ASP A 424 23.67 2.34 -18.73
C ASP A 424 24.38 2.63 -17.40
N LEU A 425 23.68 2.51 -16.27
CA LEU A 425 24.25 2.68 -14.93
C LEU A 425 25.40 1.71 -14.63
N LEU A 426 25.36 0.52 -15.22
CA LEU A 426 26.39 -0.51 -15.06
C LEU A 426 27.54 -0.41 -16.08
N GLY A 427 27.55 0.59 -16.98
CA GLY A 427 28.58 0.80 -17.97
C GLY A 427 28.49 -0.15 -19.18
N GLY A 428 27.31 -0.79 -19.36
CA GLY A 428 27.05 -1.62 -20.54
C GLY A 428 26.81 -0.76 -21.78
N SER A 429 27.54 -1.02 -22.87
CA SER A 429 27.28 -0.44 -24.17
C SER A 429 25.82 -0.69 -24.58
N ARG A 430 25.17 0.36 -25.05
CA ARG A 430 23.77 0.31 -25.55
C ARG A 430 23.57 -0.90 -26.45
N GLY A 431 22.94 -1.94 -25.95
CA GLY A 431 22.41 -3.00 -26.79
C GLY A 431 21.44 -2.37 -27.80
N ARG A 432 21.68 -2.62 -29.09
CA ARG A 432 20.81 -2.17 -30.18
C ARG A 432 19.35 -2.63 -29.88
N PRO A 433 18.35 -1.80 -30.19
CA PRO A 433 16.97 -2.22 -30.07
C PRO A 433 16.75 -3.48 -30.92
N VAL A 434 16.15 -4.50 -30.31
CA VAL A 434 15.68 -5.69 -31.03
C VAL A 434 14.67 -5.22 -32.06
N PRO A 435 14.82 -5.55 -33.35
CA PRO A 435 13.82 -5.20 -34.36
C PRO A 435 12.47 -5.82 -34.01
N ARG A 436 11.39 -5.12 -34.39
CA ARG A 436 9.99 -5.46 -34.13
C ARG A 436 9.57 -6.79 -34.75
#